data_12b5bbfeaa490c40a4240f575f536465
#
_entry.id   12b5bbfeaa490c40a4240f575f536465
#
_cell.length_a   1.000
_cell.length_b   1.000
_cell.length_c   1.000
_cell.angle_alpha   90.00
_cell.angle_beta   90.00
_cell.angle_gamma   90.00
#
_symmetry.space_group_name_H-M   'P 1'
#
loop_
_entity.id
_entity.type
_entity.pdbx_description
1 polymer ?
#
loop_
_entity_poly.entity_id
_entity_poly.type
_entity_poly.pdbx_seq_one_letter_code
_entity_poly.pdbx_strand_id
1 'polypeptide(L)'
;MLAMFHALADPTRVRITALLRHMELAIGELAVVLDQSQPRVSRHVRILADAGLVERRREGGWVFLRLAAAPGMEALLALVDSWPLGDDEQAAIADDRARLDHVREERAAAARRYFADHAAEWDAIRARHVADTQVEAAMLRLMHGRFLGHLLDIGTGTGRMAEIFAASARSVTALDRSPEMLRIARAKLADRGVAADLVQGDFTALP
;
A
#
# COMPACT_ATOMS: atom_id res chain seq x y z
N MET A 1 -24.27 -6.64 2.01
CA MET A 1 -24.52 -5.52 2.95
C MET A 1 -24.58 -6.00 4.41
N LEU A 2 -25.52 -6.84 4.84
CA LEU A 2 -25.63 -7.29 6.23
C LEU A 2 -24.35 -7.94 6.77
N ALA A 3 -23.68 -8.76 5.97
CA ALA A 3 -22.41 -9.38 6.33
C ALA A 3 -21.30 -8.37 6.67
N MET A 4 -21.24 -7.22 5.98
CA MET A 4 -20.28 -6.16 6.27
C MET A 4 -20.54 -5.51 7.63
N PHE A 5 -21.80 -5.24 7.99
CA PHE A 5 -22.15 -4.72 9.32
C PHE A 5 -21.79 -5.72 10.42
N HIS A 6 -22.11 -7.00 10.24
CA HIS A 6 -21.71 -8.03 11.20
C HIS A 6 -20.18 -8.14 11.32
N ALA A 7 -19.47 -8.00 10.22
CA ALA A 7 -17.99 -7.99 10.25
C ALA A 7 -17.43 -6.79 11.00
N LEU A 8 -18.08 -5.64 10.96
CA LEU A 8 -17.65 -4.44 11.70
C LEU A 8 -18.14 -4.35 13.14
N ALA A 9 -19.02 -5.27 13.59
CA ALA A 9 -19.52 -5.32 14.95
C ALA A 9 -18.47 -5.85 15.96
N ASP A 10 -17.24 -5.36 15.87
CA ASP A 10 -16.11 -5.70 16.75
C ASP A 10 -15.07 -4.56 16.67
N PRO A 11 -14.63 -4.01 17.80
CA PRO A 11 -13.74 -2.84 17.81
C PRO A 11 -12.39 -3.10 17.12
N THR A 12 -11.83 -4.30 17.23
CA THR A 12 -10.56 -4.64 16.53
C THR A 12 -10.75 -4.60 15.02
N ARG A 13 -11.89 -5.09 14.50
CA ARG A 13 -12.13 -5.08 13.06
C ARG A 13 -12.40 -3.68 12.52
N VAL A 14 -13.03 -2.80 13.29
CA VAL A 14 -13.15 -1.37 12.97
C VAL A 14 -11.76 -0.72 12.89
N ARG A 15 -10.89 -0.95 13.89
CA ARG A 15 -9.50 -0.46 13.89
C ARG A 15 -8.71 -0.97 12.68
N ILE A 16 -8.84 -2.25 12.31
CA ILE A 16 -8.21 -2.82 11.12
C ILE A 16 -8.65 -2.06 9.86
N THR A 17 -9.94 -1.84 9.67
CA THR A 17 -10.44 -1.12 8.49
C THR A 17 -9.95 0.33 8.48
N ALA A 18 -9.92 1.01 9.62
CA ALA A 18 -9.40 2.36 9.74
C ALA A 18 -7.91 2.45 9.36
N LEU A 19 -7.08 1.50 9.81
CA LEU A 19 -5.65 1.43 9.47
C LEU A 19 -5.43 1.18 7.96
N LEU A 20 -6.19 0.26 7.36
CA LEU A 20 -6.07 -0.08 5.94
C LEU A 20 -6.56 1.01 4.99
N ARG A 21 -7.24 2.05 5.48
CA ARG A 21 -7.53 3.29 4.71
C ARG A 21 -6.28 4.10 4.43
N HIS A 22 -5.30 4.04 5.33
CA HIS A 22 -4.09 4.84 5.21
C HIS A 22 -3.01 4.18 4.37
N MET A 23 -2.89 2.85 4.43
CA MET A 23 -1.91 2.10 3.65
C MET A 23 -2.17 0.59 3.70
N GLU A 24 -1.63 -0.13 2.71
CA GLU A 24 -1.55 -1.58 2.77
C GLU A 24 -0.58 -2.02 3.88
N LEU A 25 -0.99 -3.02 4.65
CA LEU A 25 -0.19 -3.59 5.74
C LEU A 25 -0.05 -5.11 5.57
N ALA A 26 1.12 -5.63 5.90
CA ALA A 26 1.28 -7.06 6.08
C ALA A 26 0.62 -7.50 7.39
N ILE A 27 0.19 -8.78 7.46
CA ILE A 27 -0.47 -9.31 8.67
C ILE A 27 0.41 -9.14 9.92
N GLY A 28 1.73 -9.33 9.78
CA GLY A 28 2.67 -9.12 10.89
C GLY A 28 2.75 -7.66 11.34
N GLU A 29 2.79 -6.72 10.41
CA GLU A 29 2.79 -5.29 10.71
C GLU A 29 1.47 -4.86 11.37
N LEU A 30 0.35 -5.37 10.87
CA LEU A 30 -0.95 -5.10 11.47
C LEU A 30 -1.03 -5.63 12.92
N ALA A 31 -0.39 -6.76 13.20
CA ALA A 31 -0.31 -7.31 14.56
C ALA A 31 0.52 -6.39 15.47
N VAL A 32 1.63 -5.83 14.98
CA VAL A 32 2.43 -4.83 15.71
C VAL A 32 1.63 -3.56 15.98
N VAL A 33 0.98 -3.00 14.95
CA VAL A 33 0.20 -1.76 15.07
C VAL A 33 -0.93 -1.91 16.08
N LEU A 34 -1.66 -3.03 16.05
CA LEU A 34 -2.78 -3.29 16.95
C LEU A 34 -2.35 -3.73 18.36
N ASP A 35 -1.07 -3.99 18.57
CA ASP A 35 -0.55 -4.61 19.79
C ASP A 35 -1.28 -5.92 20.13
N GLN A 36 -1.39 -6.79 19.12
CA GLN A 36 -2.08 -8.08 19.23
C GLN A 36 -1.28 -9.21 18.60
N SER A 37 -1.53 -10.44 19.05
CA SER A 37 -0.87 -11.60 18.45
C SER A 37 -1.32 -11.81 16.99
N GLN A 38 -0.38 -12.20 16.15
CA GLN A 38 -0.64 -12.45 14.72
C GLN A 38 -1.76 -13.48 14.46
N PRO A 39 -1.91 -14.58 15.22
CA PRO A 39 -3.05 -15.51 15.06
C PRO A 39 -4.40 -14.84 15.31
N ARG A 40 -4.47 -13.94 16.31
CA ARG A 40 -5.70 -13.19 16.61
C ARG A 40 -6.06 -12.24 15.48
N VAL A 41 -5.10 -11.45 15.02
CA VAL A 41 -5.29 -10.55 13.87
C VAL A 41 -5.68 -11.32 12.61
N SER A 42 -5.03 -12.46 12.33
CA SER A 42 -5.38 -13.31 11.18
C SER A 42 -6.82 -13.79 11.19
N ARG A 43 -7.38 -14.06 12.39
CA ARG A 43 -8.80 -14.44 12.54
C ARG A 43 -9.73 -13.26 12.19
N HIS A 44 -9.44 -12.05 12.68
CA HIS A 44 -10.22 -10.85 12.36
C HIS A 44 -10.14 -10.51 10.86
N VAL A 45 -8.95 -10.60 10.29
CA VAL A 45 -8.72 -10.40 8.84
C VAL A 45 -9.53 -11.39 8.00
N ARG A 46 -9.59 -12.65 8.41
CA ARG A 46 -10.42 -13.65 7.71
C ARG A 46 -11.88 -13.23 7.67
N ILE A 47 -12.46 -12.83 8.81
CA ILE A 47 -13.85 -12.38 8.89
C ILE A 47 -14.11 -11.18 7.98
N LEU A 48 -13.18 -10.20 7.97
CA LEU A 48 -13.29 -9.04 7.10
C LEU A 48 -13.17 -9.41 5.61
N ALA A 49 -12.30 -10.35 5.27
CA ALA A 49 -12.14 -10.83 3.90
C ALA A 49 -13.36 -11.62 3.42
N ASP A 50 -13.89 -12.50 4.26
CA ASP A 50 -15.11 -13.28 3.97
C ASP A 50 -16.34 -12.38 3.78
N ALA A 51 -16.36 -11.21 4.45
CA ALA A 51 -17.39 -10.19 4.29
C ALA A 51 -17.14 -9.24 3.08
N GLY A 52 -16.02 -9.38 2.36
CA GLY A 52 -15.66 -8.55 1.23
C GLY A 52 -15.18 -7.12 1.60
N LEU A 53 -14.74 -6.90 2.84
CA LEU A 53 -14.21 -5.61 3.31
C LEU A 53 -12.70 -5.47 3.08
N VAL A 54 -11.97 -6.59 3.08
CA VAL A 54 -10.52 -6.63 2.96
C VAL A 54 -10.12 -7.63 1.88
N GLU A 55 -9.19 -7.23 1.05
CA GLU A 55 -8.52 -8.10 0.09
C GLU A 55 -7.15 -8.52 0.61
N ARG A 56 -6.75 -9.73 0.25
CA ARG A 56 -5.49 -10.35 0.64
C ARG A 56 -4.67 -10.62 -0.61
N ARG A 57 -3.45 -10.06 -0.66
CA ARG A 57 -2.52 -10.28 -1.77
C ARG A 57 -1.23 -10.91 -1.26
N ARG A 58 -0.81 -11.99 -1.90
CA ARG A 58 0.48 -12.63 -1.63
C ARG A 58 1.58 -11.98 -2.46
N GLU A 59 2.69 -11.67 -1.78
CA GLU A 59 3.92 -11.22 -2.42
C GLU A 59 5.10 -11.95 -1.76
N GLY A 60 5.67 -12.93 -2.45
CA GLY A 60 6.69 -13.81 -1.86
C GLY A 60 6.19 -14.49 -0.59
N GLY A 61 6.92 -14.32 0.49
CA GLY A 61 6.55 -14.82 1.83
C GLY A 61 5.56 -13.95 2.60
N TRP A 62 5.13 -12.82 2.05
CA TRP A 62 4.27 -11.85 2.73
C TRP A 62 2.82 -11.93 2.26
N VAL A 63 1.90 -11.63 3.16
CA VAL A 63 0.48 -11.42 2.84
C VAL A 63 0.12 -9.99 3.19
N PHE A 64 -0.09 -9.18 2.17
CA PHE A 64 -0.54 -7.80 2.30
C PHE A 64 -2.07 -7.72 2.29
N LEU A 65 -2.57 -6.74 3.00
CA LEU A 65 -3.98 -6.47 3.21
C LEU A 65 -4.29 -5.07 2.73
N ARG A 66 -5.41 -4.93 2.02
CA ARG A 66 -5.97 -3.63 1.63
C ARG A 66 -7.48 -3.65 1.77
N LEU A 67 -8.10 -2.47 1.81
CA LEU A 67 -9.55 -2.39 1.69
C LEU A 67 -10.00 -2.84 0.31
N ALA A 68 -11.09 -3.59 0.25
CA ALA A 68 -11.70 -4.00 -1.00
C ALA A 68 -12.38 -2.81 -1.68
N ALA A 69 -12.28 -2.73 -3.01
CA ALA A 69 -13.02 -1.76 -3.82
C ALA A 69 -14.47 -2.22 -4.03
N ALA A 70 -15.24 -2.35 -2.94
CA ALA A 70 -16.61 -2.84 -2.99
C ALA A 70 -17.62 -1.69 -3.09
N PRO A 71 -18.73 -1.86 -3.84
CA PRO A 71 -19.81 -0.88 -3.88
C PRO A 71 -20.34 -0.59 -2.46
N GLY A 72 -20.47 0.69 -2.11
CA GLY A 72 -20.96 1.13 -0.81
C GLY A 72 -19.89 1.17 0.30
N MET A 73 -18.63 0.82 0.01
CA MET A 73 -17.54 0.88 0.99
C MET A 73 -17.35 2.28 1.56
N GLU A 74 -17.33 3.30 0.70
CA GLU A 74 -17.19 4.70 1.12
C GLU A 74 -18.31 5.14 2.06
N ALA A 75 -19.55 4.79 1.73
CA ALA A 75 -20.70 5.10 2.57
C ALA A 75 -20.63 4.38 3.93
N LEU A 76 -20.19 3.13 3.94
CA LEU A 76 -20.00 2.35 5.16
C LEU A 76 -18.91 2.95 6.05
N LEU A 77 -17.79 3.36 5.48
CA LEU A 77 -16.69 3.99 6.22
C LEU A 77 -17.09 5.38 6.73
N ALA A 78 -17.82 6.16 5.94
CA ALA A 78 -18.35 7.45 6.39
C ALA A 78 -19.33 7.30 7.56
N LEU A 79 -20.15 6.25 7.56
CA LEU A 79 -21.01 5.92 8.70
C LEU A 79 -20.20 5.60 9.97
N VAL A 80 -19.16 4.77 9.83
CA VAL A 80 -18.26 4.44 10.95
C VAL A 80 -17.57 5.69 11.50
N ASP A 81 -17.11 6.59 10.65
CA ASP A 81 -16.46 7.86 11.03
C ASP A 81 -17.41 8.82 11.75
N SER A 82 -18.70 8.76 11.43
CA SER A 82 -19.71 9.62 12.07
C SER A 82 -20.15 9.14 13.46
N TRP A 83 -19.75 7.92 13.84
CA TRP A 83 -20.13 7.35 15.13
C TRP A 83 -19.34 7.99 16.28
N PRO A 84 -20.01 8.43 17.36
CA PRO A 84 -19.29 8.97 18.50
C PRO A 84 -18.47 7.87 19.17
N LEU A 85 -17.18 8.13 19.33
CA LEU A 85 -16.24 7.22 20.00
C LEU A 85 -16.09 7.61 21.45
N GLY A 86 -16.02 6.62 22.34
CA GLY A 86 -15.66 6.83 23.74
C GLY A 86 -14.17 7.18 23.90
N ASP A 87 -13.79 7.70 25.07
CA ASP A 87 -12.42 8.13 25.34
C ASP A 87 -11.40 7.00 25.16
N ASP A 88 -11.73 5.79 25.58
CA ASP A 88 -10.86 4.60 25.44
C ASP A 88 -10.66 4.22 23.96
N GLU A 89 -11.69 4.36 23.13
CA GLU A 89 -11.60 4.08 21.70
C GLU A 89 -10.76 5.13 20.99
N GLN A 90 -10.92 6.39 21.36
CA GLN A 90 -10.09 7.49 20.84
C GLN A 90 -8.61 7.30 21.19
N ALA A 91 -8.32 6.93 22.44
CA ALA A 91 -6.97 6.63 22.89
C ALA A 91 -6.36 5.45 22.09
N ALA A 92 -7.11 4.36 21.92
CA ALA A 92 -6.65 3.21 21.15
C ALA A 92 -6.35 3.57 19.69
N ILE A 93 -7.15 4.43 19.05
CA ILE A 93 -6.90 4.91 17.68
C ILE A 93 -5.65 5.81 17.61
N ALA A 94 -5.44 6.66 18.63
CA ALA A 94 -4.24 7.49 18.69
C ALA A 94 -2.97 6.63 18.82
N ASP A 95 -3.00 5.62 19.67
CA ASP A 95 -1.91 4.65 19.83
C ASP A 95 -1.65 3.86 18.55
N ASP A 96 -2.69 3.44 17.85
CA ASP A 96 -2.57 2.76 16.56
C ASP A 96 -1.90 3.65 15.52
N ARG A 97 -2.25 4.94 15.47
CA ARG A 97 -1.62 5.90 14.57
C ARG A 97 -0.12 6.05 14.85
N ALA A 98 0.25 6.20 16.11
CA ALA A 98 1.66 6.30 16.49
C ALA A 98 2.46 5.06 16.08
N ARG A 99 1.89 3.85 16.29
CA ARG A 99 2.51 2.59 15.86
C ARG A 99 2.53 2.42 14.34
N LEU A 100 1.52 2.93 13.63
CA LEU A 100 1.50 2.94 12.15
C LEU A 100 2.62 3.83 11.59
N ASP A 101 2.84 5.00 12.17
CA ASP A 101 3.92 5.90 11.77
C ASP A 101 5.28 5.25 12.03
N HIS A 102 5.44 4.51 13.11
CA HIS A 102 6.66 3.71 13.35
C HIS A 102 6.89 2.65 12.27
N VAL A 103 5.86 1.92 11.86
CA VAL A 103 5.95 0.96 10.73
C VAL A 103 6.34 1.65 9.42
N ARG A 104 5.83 2.86 9.16
CA ARG A 104 6.24 3.67 8.00
C ARG A 104 7.72 4.04 8.05
N GLU A 105 8.19 4.48 9.22
CA GLU A 105 9.58 4.83 9.43
C GLU A 105 10.51 3.62 9.28
N GLU A 106 10.15 2.46 9.81
CA GLU A 106 10.91 1.22 9.65
C GLU A 106 11.01 0.80 8.17
N ARG A 107 9.90 0.87 7.40
CA ARG A 107 9.92 0.61 5.95
C ARG A 107 10.84 1.61 5.23
N ALA A 108 10.73 2.89 5.55
CA ALA A 108 11.58 3.92 4.95
C ALA A 108 13.06 3.72 5.32
N ALA A 109 13.35 3.34 6.56
CA ALA A 109 14.71 3.03 7.00
C ALA A 109 15.27 1.78 6.32
N ALA A 110 14.46 0.73 6.15
CA ALA A 110 14.85 -0.49 5.43
C ALA A 110 15.14 -0.18 3.95
N ALA A 111 14.31 0.66 3.33
CA ALA A 111 14.53 1.13 1.97
C ALA A 111 15.85 1.91 1.86
N ARG A 112 16.11 2.87 2.77
CA ARG A 112 17.36 3.64 2.78
C ARG A 112 18.59 2.74 2.95
N ARG A 113 18.55 1.77 3.87
CA ARG A 113 19.65 0.79 4.05
C ARG A 113 19.89 -0.01 2.77
N TYR A 114 18.84 -0.55 2.17
CA TYR A 114 18.96 -1.30 0.92
C TYR A 114 19.60 -0.46 -0.18
N PHE A 115 19.19 0.79 -0.34
CA PHE A 115 19.82 1.70 -1.31
C PHE A 115 21.27 2.03 -0.99
N ALA A 116 21.61 2.23 0.29
CA ALA A 116 22.99 2.48 0.70
C ALA A 116 23.89 1.27 0.40
N ASP A 117 23.41 0.06 0.68
CA ASP A 117 24.16 -1.18 0.47
C ASP A 117 24.35 -1.50 -1.03
N HIS A 118 23.45 -1.06 -1.89
CA HIS A 118 23.46 -1.32 -3.34
C HIS A 118 23.74 -0.06 -4.18
N ALA A 119 24.05 1.07 -3.54
CA ALA A 119 24.25 2.35 -4.23
C ALA A 119 25.33 2.28 -5.31
N ALA A 120 26.43 1.54 -5.07
CA ALA A 120 27.51 1.37 -6.02
C ALA A 120 27.06 0.58 -7.28
N GLU A 121 26.19 -0.38 -7.14
CA GLU A 121 25.63 -1.15 -8.26
C GLU A 121 24.62 -0.30 -9.04
N TRP A 122 23.78 0.47 -8.35
CA TRP A 122 22.84 1.39 -8.96
C TRP A 122 23.54 2.51 -9.74
N ASP A 123 24.58 3.13 -9.17
CA ASP A 123 25.35 4.17 -9.82
C ASP A 123 26.10 3.63 -11.05
N ALA A 124 26.60 2.39 -10.99
CA ALA A 124 27.22 1.73 -12.14
C ALA A 124 26.20 1.42 -13.26
N ILE A 125 24.97 1.08 -12.90
CA ILE A 125 23.88 0.87 -13.86
C ILE A 125 23.39 2.19 -14.43
N ARG A 126 23.23 3.23 -13.59
CA ARG A 126 22.84 4.58 -14.00
C ARG A 126 23.89 5.29 -14.84
N ALA A 127 25.17 5.15 -14.50
CA ALA A 127 26.27 5.77 -15.25
C ALA A 127 26.39 5.29 -16.71
N ARG A 128 25.69 4.20 -17.07
CA ARG A 128 25.61 3.68 -18.43
C ARG A 128 24.49 4.28 -19.28
N HIS A 129 23.61 5.06 -18.68
CA HIS A 129 22.39 5.54 -19.34
C HIS A 129 22.27 7.07 -19.20
N VAL A 130 21.51 7.69 -20.09
CA VAL A 130 21.17 9.12 -20.06
C VAL A 130 20.64 9.50 -18.67
N ALA A 131 21.00 10.68 -18.14
CA ALA A 131 20.58 11.13 -16.83
C ALA A 131 19.05 10.95 -16.68
N ASP A 132 18.63 10.26 -15.62
CA ASP A 132 17.21 9.93 -15.33
C ASP A 132 16.30 11.14 -15.51
N THR A 133 16.75 12.33 -15.07
CA THR A 133 16.02 13.59 -15.20
C THR A 133 15.72 14.01 -16.64
N GLN A 134 16.58 13.67 -17.60
CA GLN A 134 16.33 13.98 -19.02
C GLN A 134 15.30 13.01 -19.61
N VAL A 135 15.35 11.73 -19.23
CA VAL A 135 14.36 10.73 -19.64
C VAL A 135 13.01 11.06 -19.05
N GLU A 136 12.95 11.33 -17.74
CA GLU A 136 11.73 11.74 -17.04
C GLU A 136 11.10 12.99 -17.68
N ALA A 137 11.90 14.02 -17.95
CA ALA A 137 11.44 15.24 -18.59
C ALA A 137 10.93 14.99 -20.02
N ALA A 138 11.58 14.09 -20.77
CA ALA A 138 11.11 13.72 -22.10
C ALA A 138 9.77 12.95 -22.04
N MET A 139 9.64 12.00 -21.14
CA MET A 139 8.40 11.24 -20.93
C MET A 139 7.25 12.17 -20.49
N LEU A 140 7.48 13.06 -19.54
CA LEU A 140 6.50 14.06 -19.10
C LEU A 140 6.05 14.97 -20.25
N ARG A 141 7.00 15.43 -21.12
CA ARG A 141 6.64 16.22 -22.31
C ARG A 141 5.77 15.42 -23.29
N LEU A 142 6.09 14.16 -23.55
CA LEU A 142 5.33 13.31 -24.46
C LEU A 142 3.91 13.03 -23.95
N MET A 143 3.75 12.96 -22.65
CA MET A 143 2.47 12.68 -21.98
C MET A 143 1.73 13.93 -21.52
N HIS A 144 2.34 15.12 -21.74
CA HIS A 144 1.75 16.40 -21.29
C HIS A 144 0.33 16.62 -21.84
N GLY A 145 -0.59 16.99 -20.96
CA GLY A 145 -1.99 17.24 -21.31
C GLY A 145 -2.82 15.99 -21.61
N ARG A 146 -2.25 14.79 -21.48
CA ARG A 146 -3.00 13.53 -21.64
C ARG A 146 -3.44 13.00 -20.28
N PHE A 147 -4.73 12.75 -20.16
CA PHE A 147 -5.24 11.96 -19.04
C PHE A 147 -5.05 10.47 -19.34
N LEU A 148 -4.28 9.81 -18.52
CA LEU A 148 -4.02 8.37 -18.62
C LEU A 148 -5.17 7.64 -17.91
N GLY A 149 -5.85 6.74 -18.60
CA GLY A 149 -6.87 5.88 -17.99
C GLY A 149 -6.26 4.99 -16.91
N HIS A 150 -5.92 3.77 -17.29
CA HIS A 150 -5.20 2.82 -16.43
C HIS A 150 -3.72 2.80 -16.85
N LEU A 151 -2.84 3.16 -15.93
CA LEU A 151 -1.39 3.08 -16.14
C LEU A 151 -0.88 1.73 -15.63
N LEU A 152 -0.19 0.98 -16.46
CA LEU A 152 0.57 -0.21 -16.08
C LEU A 152 2.07 0.10 -16.22
N ASP A 153 2.79 0.04 -15.09
CA ASP A 153 4.25 0.21 -15.02
C ASP A 153 4.89 -1.17 -14.83
N ILE A 154 5.53 -1.69 -15.87
CA ILE A 154 6.15 -3.01 -15.90
C ILE A 154 7.63 -2.89 -15.56
N GLY A 155 8.08 -3.63 -14.55
CA GLY A 155 9.43 -3.50 -14.02
C GLY A 155 9.58 -2.21 -13.22
N THR A 156 8.57 -1.90 -12.42
CA THR A 156 8.45 -0.63 -11.69
C THR A 156 9.64 -0.34 -10.76
N GLY A 157 10.37 -1.38 -10.34
CA GLY A 157 11.46 -1.25 -9.38
C GLY A 157 10.99 -0.57 -8.11
N THR A 158 11.54 0.59 -7.81
CA THR A 158 11.19 1.40 -6.64
C THR A 158 9.98 2.33 -6.86
N GLY A 159 9.24 2.15 -7.95
CA GLY A 159 7.99 2.87 -8.20
C GLY A 159 8.15 4.28 -8.79
N ARG A 160 9.27 4.60 -9.43
CA ARG A 160 9.52 5.97 -9.89
C ARG A 160 8.56 6.44 -10.98
N MET A 161 8.25 5.60 -11.97
CA MET A 161 7.31 5.95 -13.03
C MET A 161 5.88 6.04 -12.49
N ALA A 162 5.50 5.12 -11.61
CA ALA A 162 4.24 5.19 -10.89
C ALA A 162 4.09 6.52 -10.13
N GLU A 163 5.13 6.98 -9.42
CA GLU A 163 5.15 8.27 -8.72
C GLU A 163 4.93 9.46 -9.67
N ILE A 164 5.64 9.48 -10.80
CA ILE A 164 5.61 10.60 -11.75
C ILE A 164 4.24 10.73 -12.44
N PHE A 165 3.63 9.61 -12.81
CA PHE A 165 2.44 9.62 -13.66
C PHE A 165 1.13 9.41 -12.91
N ALA A 166 1.15 9.11 -11.62
CA ALA A 166 -0.06 8.86 -10.84
C ALA A 166 -1.07 10.01 -10.90
N ALA A 167 -0.62 11.25 -10.84
CA ALA A 167 -1.50 12.43 -10.90
C ALA A 167 -2.22 12.59 -12.25
N SER A 168 -1.70 11.96 -13.31
CA SER A 168 -2.29 11.99 -14.66
C SER A 168 -3.07 10.72 -15.00
N ALA A 169 -3.15 9.73 -14.09
CA ALA A 169 -3.80 8.46 -14.30
C ALA A 169 -5.04 8.30 -13.42
N ARG A 170 -6.04 7.56 -13.90
CA ARG A 170 -7.20 7.15 -13.11
C ARG A 170 -6.80 6.10 -12.06
N SER A 171 -5.96 5.16 -12.46
CA SER A 171 -5.39 4.14 -11.59
C SER A 171 -4.01 3.75 -12.08
N VAL A 172 -3.17 3.30 -11.17
CA VAL A 172 -1.81 2.83 -11.44
C VAL A 172 -1.68 1.41 -10.96
N THR A 173 -1.22 0.53 -11.85
CA THR A 173 -0.74 -0.81 -11.50
C THR A 173 0.75 -0.85 -11.77
N ALA A 174 1.53 -1.17 -10.74
CA ALA A 174 2.98 -1.24 -10.79
C ALA A 174 3.44 -2.68 -10.53
N LEU A 175 4.04 -3.30 -11.54
CA LEU A 175 4.44 -4.70 -11.53
C LEU A 175 5.94 -4.82 -11.44
N ASP A 176 6.41 -5.67 -10.53
CA ASP A 176 7.82 -6.06 -10.45
C ASP A 176 7.95 -7.53 -10.05
N ARG A 177 9.06 -8.13 -10.45
CA ARG A 177 9.40 -9.51 -10.13
C ARG A 177 9.99 -9.64 -8.71
N SER A 178 10.69 -8.60 -8.25
CA SER A 178 11.35 -8.55 -6.94
C SER A 178 10.38 -8.09 -5.86
N PRO A 179 10.07 -8.93 -4.86
CA PRO A 179 9.30 -8.51 -3.70
C PRO A 179 10.03 -7.43 -2.87
N GLU A 180 11.37 -7.39 -2.92
CA GLU A 180 12.18 -6.36 -2.25
C GLU A 180 11.95 -4.99 -2.89
N MET A 181 11.97 -4.91 -4.23
CA MET A 181 11.68 -3.67 -4.97
C MET A 181 10.26 -3.19 -4.70
N LEU A 182 9.27 -4.08 -4.72
CA LEU A 182 7.89 -3.73 -4.38
C LEU A 182 7.72 -3.24 -2.94
N ARG A 183 8.51 -3.77 -1.99
CA ARG A 183 8.52 -3.23 -0.62
C ARG A 183 9.02 -1.79 -0.58
N ILE A 184 10.07 -1.48 -1.33
CA ILE A 184 10.62 -0.13 -1.44
C ILE A 184 9.60 0.79 -2.12
N ALA A 185 9.04 0.35 -3.25
CA ALA A 185 8.00 1.08 -3.97
C ALA A 185 6.80 1.40 -3.06
N ARG A 186 6.35 0.42 -2.28
CA ARG A 186 5.22 0.60 -1.35
C ARG A 186 5.51 1.67 -0.30
N ALA A 187 6.68 1.63 0.32
CA ALA A 187 7.08 2.63 1.31
C ALA A 187 7.16 4.04 0.69
N LYS A 188 7.80 4.15 -0.48
CA LYS A 188 8.00 5.41 -1.17
C LYS A 188 6.70 6.03 -1.66
N LEU A 189 5.83 5.24 -2.30
CA LEU A 189 4.56 5.72 -2.82
C LEU A 189 3.61 6.12 -1.69
N ALA A 190 3.58 5.36 -0.58
CA ALA A 190 2.81 5.71 0.61
C ALA A 190 3.27 7.04 1.22
N ASP A 191 4.59 7.26 1.35
CA ASP A 191 5.17 8.52 1.84
C ASP A 191 4.80 9.73 0.97
N ARG A 192 4.62 9.51 -0.34
CA ARG A 192 4.22 10.54 -1.31
C ARG A 192 2.71 10.68 -1.49
N GLY A 193 1.91 9.89 -0.77
CA GLY A 193 0.45 9.89 -0.91
C GLY A 193 -0.05 9.36 -2.27
N VAL A 194 0.75 8.55 -2.95
CA VAL A 194 0.41 7.97 -4.26
C VAL A 194 -0.27 6.62 -4.08
N ALA A 195 -1.50 6.50 -4.57
CA ALA A 195 -2.22 5.22 -4.62
C ALA A 195 -1.79 4.43 -5.88
N ALA A 196 -1.25 3.24 -5.67
CA ALA A 196 -0.90 2.31 -6.75
C ALA A 196 -1.16 0.87 -6.33
N ASP A 197 -1.58 0.05 -7.29
CA ASP A 197 -1.72 -1.39 -7.12
C ASP A 197 -0.38 -2.07 -7.42
N LEU A 198 0.31 -2.54 -6.37
CA LEU A 198 1.63 -3.17 -6.49
C LEU A 198 1.46 -4.68 -6.64
N VAL A 199 1.88 -5.21 -7.77
CA VAL A 199 1.71 -6.61 -8.15
C VAL A 199 3.07 -7.29 -8.33
N GLN A 200 3.29 -8.40 -7.63
CA GLN A 200 4.43 -9.26 -7.94
C GLN A 200 4.09 -10.13 -9.15
N GLY A 201 4.89 -10.05 -10.19
CA GLY A 201 4.68 -10.86 -11.39
C GLY A 201 5.85 -10.80 -12.35
N ASP A 202 5.86 -11.77 -13.26
CA ASP A 202 6.78 -11.82 -14.38
C ASP A 202 6.07 -11.28 -15.62
N PHE A 203 6.65 -10.26 -16.27
CA PHE A 203 6.05 -9.67 -17.47
C PHE A 203 6.00 -10.64 -18.66
N THR A 204 6.75 -11.74 -18.60
CA THR A 204 6.69 -12.81 -19.63
C THR A 204 5.52 -13.77 -19.41
N ALA A 205 4.83 -13.67 -18.26
CA ALA A 205 3.71 -14.50 -17.84
C ALA A 205 2.56 -13.66 -17.28
N LEU A 206 2.22 -12.57 -17.96
CA LEU A 206 1.06 -11.75 -17.61
C LEU A 206 -0.22 -12.56 -17.85
N PRO A 207 -1.24 -12.46 -16.93
CA PRO A 207 -2.52 -13.12 -17.08
C PRO A 207 -3.34 -12.55 -18.24
#